data_c7c7ab903674751665f959e64b66011e
#
_entry.id   c7c7ab903674751665f959e64b66011e
#
_cell.length_a   1.000
_cell.length_b   1.000
_cell.length_c   1.000
_cell.angle_alpha   90.00
_cell.angle_beta   90.00
_cell.angle_gamma   90.00
#
_symmetry.space_group_name_H-M   'P 1'
#
loop_
_entity.id
_entity.type
_entity.pdbx_description
1 polymer ?
#
loop_
_entity_poly.entity_id
_entity_poly.type
_entity_poly.pdbx_seq_one_letter_code
_entity_poly.pdbx_strand_id
1 'polypeptide(L)'
;VRDGRQMEVKMGYMGAGSLKELADCKIGLIGFGAIGKATADMLHAFGVTVYYTKRHRLDIEEEARYQVQYLPMDELLKTCDMLSLHVPVTEETTGMCDHEFFAKCRKGSYFINTSRGELVDDDALREALENGTIVMAGLDTLDHEPVQKNHPMLSWPEETKEKILFSPHIGGITGSSFRRGYAMIWEDIEKISRGEAPGHIVNQKKLNRK
;
A
#
# COMPACT_ATOMS: atom_id res chain seq x y z
N VAL A 1 -2.46 16.76 -23.20
CA VAL A 1 -2.24 18.22 -23.13
C VAL A 1 -0.96 18.62 -23.85
N ARG A 2 0.18 17.95 -23.56
CA ARG A 2 1.50 18.31 -24.12
C ARG A 2 1.58 18.20 -25.65
N ASP A 3 0.81 17.31 -26.26
CA ASP A 3 0.73 17.04 -27.70
C ASP A 3 -0.50 17.66 -28.39
N GLY A 4 -1.21 18.57 -27.71
CA GLY A 4 -2.35 19.31 -28.24
C GLY A 4 -3.68 18.54 -28.30
N ARG A 5 -3.72 17.25 -27.88
CA ARG A 5 -4.92 16.39 -27.98
C ARG A 5 -5.86 16.48 -26.77
N GLN A 6 -5.89 17.60 -26.03
CA GLN A 6 -6.68 17.75 -24.81
C GLN A 6 -8.17 17.42 -25.02
N MET A 7 -8.77 17.98 -26.06
CA MET A 7 -10.21 17.79 -26.32
C MET A 7 -10.54 16.36 -26.74
N GLU A 8 -9.71 15.73 -27.55
CA GLU A 8 -9.87 14.33 -27.96
C GLU A 8 -9.86 13.40 -26.73
N VAL A 9 -8.85 13.54 -25.88
CA VAL A 9 -8.71 12.76 -24.65
C VAL A 9 -9.89 13.01 -23.69
N LYS A 10 -10.29 14.27 -23.49
CA LYS A 10 -11.44 14.64 -22.64
C LYS A 10 -12.73 14.00 -23.15
N MET A 11 -13.00 14.09 -24.44
CA MET A 11 -14.21 13.50 -25.04
C MET A 11 -14.20 11.98 -24.98
N GLY A 12 -13.04 11.36 -25.11
CA GLY A 12 -12.87 9.92 -24.91
C GLY A 12 -13.29 9.48 -23.51
N TYR A 13 -12.80 10.14 -22.46
CA TYR A 13 -13.21 9.82 -21.09
C TYR A 13 -14.68 10.09 -20.81
N MET A 14 -15.24 11.21 -21.31
CA MET A 14 -16.66 11.53 -21.15
C MET A 14 -17.56 10.49 -21.84
N GLY A 15 -17.19 10.03 -23.02
CA GLY A 15 -17.94 9.02 -23.76
C GLY A 15 -17.87 7.62 -23.15
N ALA A 16 -16.72 7.27 -22.59
CA ALA A 16 -16.48 5.95 -21.98
C ALA A 16 -17.08 5.82 -20.56
N GLY A 17 -17.32 6.94 -19.85
CA GLY A 17 -17.72 6.92 -18.44
C GLY A 17 -16.70 6.18 -17.54
N SER A 18 -15.42 6.18 -17.97
CA SER A 18 -14.37 5.36 -17.34
C SER A 18 -13.67 6.03 -16.15
N LEU A 19 -13.85 7.33 -15.97
CA LEU A 19 -13.33 8.03 -14.80
C LEU A 19 -14.26 7.81 -13.62
N LYS A 20 -13.69 7.39 -12.49
CA LYS A 20 -14.39 7.26 -11.22
C LYS A 20 -13.96 8.35 -10.27
N GLU A 21 -14.87 8.83 -9.46
CA GLU A 21 -14.53 9.64 -8.30
C GLU A 21 -13.97 8.72 -7.21
N LEU A 22 -13.00 9.21 -6.43
CA LEU A 22 -12.41 8.43 -5.37
C LEU A 22 -13.45 8.03 -4.31
N ALA A 23 -14.44 8.90 -4.06
CA ALA A 23 -15.55 8.63 -3.15
C ALA A 23 -16.41 7.40 -3.53
N ASP A 24 -16.47 7.07 -4.81
CA ASP A 24 -17.22 5.91 -5.30
C ASP A 24 -16.42 4.61 -5.22
N CYS A 25 -15.14 4.69 -4.81
CA CYS A 25 -14.26 3.53 -4.75
C CYS A 25 -14.34 2.82 -3.40
N LYS A 26 -14.18 1.51 -3.45
CA LYS A 26 -13.95 0.64 -2.30
C LYS A 26 -12.45 0.38 -2.20
N ILE A 27 -11.82 0.76 -1.10
CA ILE A 27 -10.39 0.57 -0.90
C ILE A 27 -10.14 -0.48 0.15
N GLY A 28 -9.32 -1.48 -0.21
CA GLY A 28 -8.89 -2.58 0.64
C GLY A 28 -7.47 -2.36 1.16
N LEU A 29 -7.32 -2.24 2.48
CA LEU A 29 -6.02 -2.14 3.14
C LEU A 29 -5.58 -3.53 3.62
N ILE A 30 -4.53 -4.05 3.03
CA ILE A 30 -3.94 -5.34 3.41
C ILE A 30 -2.87 -5.07 4.47
N GLY A 31 -3.22 -5.35 5.72
CA GLY A 31 -2.51 -4.88 6.91
C GLY A 31 -3.13 -3.60 7.47
N PHE A 32 -3.35 -3.59 8.79
CA PHE A 32 -3.96 -2.44 9.48
C PHE A 32 -3.19 -2.14 10.78
N GLY A 33 -1.90 -1.80 10.59
CA GLY A 33 -1.00 -1.27 11.61
C GLY A 33 -1.06 0.26 11.65
N ALA A 34 -0.03 0.91 12.20
CA ALA A 34 0.02 2.38 12.33
C ALA A 34 -0.14 3.10 10.97
N ILE A 35 0.50 2.58 9.90
CA ILE A 35 0.42 3.17 8.56
C ILE A 35 -0.98 2.96 7.97
N GLY A 36 -1.53 1.73 8.04
CA GLY A 36 -2.88 1.45 7.54
C GLY A 36 -3.95 2.30 8.24
N LYS A 37 -3.86 2.49 9.56
CA LYS A 37 -4.72 3.38 10.34
C LYS A 37 -4.65 4.83 9.86
N ALA A 38 -3.44 5.37 9.70
CA ALA A 38 -3.23 6.73 9.19
C ALA A 38 -3.72 6.89 7.74
N THR A 39 -3.59 5.85 6.93
CA THR A 39 -4.10 5.84 5.54
C THR A 39 -5.63 5.86 5.53
N ALA A 40 -6.29 5.09 6.39
CA ALA A 40 -7.74 5.09 6.53
C ALA A 40 -8.27 6.49 6.93
N ASP A 41 -7.64 7.12 7.93
CA ASP A 41 -8.01 8.48 8.37
C ASP A 41 -7.95 9.50 7.22
N MET A 42 -6.92 9.41 6.36
CA MET A 42 -6.80 10.29 5.18
C MET A 42 -7.85 9.96 4.11
N LEU A 43 -8.11 8.68 3.86
CA LEU A 43 -9.08 8.23 2.86
C LEU A 43 -10.51 8.66 3.19
N HIS A 44 -10.88 8.69 4.46
CA HIS A 44 -12.20 9.16 4.88
C HIS A 44 -12.48 10.62 4.53
N ALA A 45 -11.45 11.46 4.48
CA ALA A 45 -11.59 12.84 4.01
C ALA A 45 -12.07 12.95 2.56
N PHE A 46 -11.89 11.88 1.76
CA PHE A 46 -12.37 11.78 0.38
C PHE A 46 -13.72 11.05 0.25
N GLY A 47 -14.35 10.65 1.35
CA GLY A 47 -15.63 9.93 1.33
C GLY A 47 -15.54 8.46 0.92
N VAL A 48 -14.36 7.87 0.94
CA VAL A 48 -14.11 6.49 0.49
C VAL A 48 -14.65 5.47 1.48
N THR A 49 -15.19 4.36 0.97
CA THR A 49 -15.44 3.17 1.79
C THR A 49 -14.17 2.37 1.96
N VAL A 50 -13.71 2.21 3.21
CA VAL A 50 -12.47 1.52 3.54
C VAL A 50 -12.75 0.14 4.15
N TYR A 51 -12.20 -0.89 3.51
CA TYR A 51 -12.12 -2.25 4.04
C TYR A 51 -10.70 -2.56 4.47
N TYR A 52 -10.55 -3.50 5.40
CA TYR A 52 -9.23 -3.96 5.80
C TYR A 52 -9.21 -5.46 6.04
N THR A 53 -8.00 -6.04 5.92
CA THR A 53 -7.70 -7.39 6.40
C THR A 53 -6.41 -7.38 7.21
N LYS A 54 -6.32 -8.22 8.22
CA LYS A 54 -5.11 -8.46 9.04
C LYS A 54 -5.24 -9.77 9.79
N ARG A 55 -4.12 -10.30 10.30
CA ARG A 55 -4.06 -11.57 11.05
C ARG A 55 -5.04 -11.63 12.22
N HIS A 56 -5.12 -10.56 13.01
CA HIS A 56 -6.05 -10.44 14.13
C HIS A 56 -6.99 -9.27 13.87
N ARG A 57 -8.27 -9.58 13.67
CA ARG A 57 -9.30 -8.57 13.47
C ARG A 57 -9.30 -7.57 14.62
N LEU A 58 -9.56 -6.31 14.34
CA LEU A 58 -9.78 -5.27 15.35
C LEU A 58 -11.03 -5.61 16.16
N ASP A 59 -11.13 -5.06 17.36
CA ASP A 59 -12.39 -5.04 18.09
C ASP A 59 -13.39 -4.05 17.46
N ILE A 60 -14.64 -4.16 17.87
CA ILE A 60 -15.75 -3.38 17.32
C ILE A 60 -15.54 -1.87 17.56
N GLU A 61 -14.93 -1.51 18.69
CA GLU A 61 -14.69 -0.11 19.05
C GLU A 61 -13.61 0.51 18.16
N GLU A 62 -12.53 -0.23 17.88
CA GLU A 62 -11.50 0.21 16.93
C GLU A 62 -12.04 0.27 15.50
N GLU A 63 -12.82 -0.71 15.03
CA GLU A 63 -13.46 -0.65 13.70
C GLU A 63 -14.35 0.58 13.57
N ALA A 64 -15.16 0.86 14.60
CA ALA A 64 -16.02 2.05 14.63
C ALA A 64 -15.22 3.35 14.65
N ARG A 65 -14.14 3.40 15.46
CA ARG A 65 -13.25 4.58 15.55
C ARG A 65 -12.61 4.92 14.21
N TYR A 66 -12.11 3.92 13.49
CA TYR A 66 -11.47 4.11 12.19
C TYR A 66 -12.46 4.03 11.03
N GLN A 67 -13.75 3.83 11.30
CA GLN A 67 -14.83 3.71 10.31
C GLN A 67 -14.49 2.70 9.19
N VAL A 68 -13.90 1.57 9.56
CA VAL A 68 -13.44 0.51 8.62
C VAL A 68 -14.20 -0.77 8.82
N GLN A 69 -14.26 -1.61 7.78
CA GLN A 69 -14.92 -2.91 7.84
C GLN A 69 -13.92 -4.03 7.55
N TYR A 70 -13.90 -5.05 8.39
CA TYR A 70 -13.09 -6.24 8.17
C TYR A 70 -13.67 -7.10 7.05
N LEU A 71 -12.80 -7.51 6.13
CA LEU A 71 -13.08 -8.60 5.18
C LEU A 71 -11.96 -9.64 5.25
N PRO A 72 -12.28 -10.96 5.14
CA PRO A 72 -11.28 -11.98 4.83
C PRO A 72 -10.56 -11.63 3.51
N MET A 73 -9.30 -12.07 3.34
CA MET A 73 -8.49 -11.71 2.19
C MET A 73 -9.22 -11.92 0.85
N ASP A 74 -9.74 -13.11 0.61
CA ASP A 74 -10.40 -13.45 -0.66
C ASP A 74 -11.63 -12.56 -0.95
N GLU A 75 -12.37 -12.18 0.07
CA GLU A 75 -13.51 -11.28 -0.08
C GLU A 75 -13.07 -9.83 -0.34
N LEU A 76 -11.98 -9.41 0.31
CA LEU A 76 -11.39 -8.08 0.10
C LEU A 76 -10.90 -7.93 -1.34
N LEU A 77 -10.18 -8.95 -1.87
CA LEU A 77 -9.68 -8.95 -3.24
C LEU A 77 -10.81 -8.85 -4.29
N LYS A 78 -11.92 -9.56 -4.07
CA LYS A 78 -13.09 -9.54 -4.96
C LYS A 78 -13.92 -8.26 -4.87
N THR A 79 -13.88 -7.58 -3.73
CA THR A 79 -14.79 -6.47 -3.42
C THR A 79 -14.19 -5.11 -3.78
N CYS A 80 -12.88 -4.93 -3.57
CA CYS A 80 -12.25 -3.62 -3.61
C CYS A 80 -11.84 -3.21 -5.02
N ASP A 81 -12.01 -1.93 -5.32
CA ASP A 81 -11.55 -1.30 -6.55
C ASP A 81 -10.05 -0.97 -6.49
N MET A 82 -9.51 -0.80 -5.28
CA MET A 82 -8.12 -0.47 -5.04
C MET A 82 -7.60 -1.26 -3.85
N LEU A 83 -6.42 -1.85 -3.99
CA LEU A 83 -5.75 -2.65 -2.98
C LEU A 83 -4.43 -2.00 -2.59
N SER A 84 -4.19 -1.82 -1.29
CA SER A 84 -2.96 -1.21 -0.79
C SER A 84 -2.31 -2.07 0.29
N LEU A 85 -1.01 -2.34 0.13
CA LEU A 85 -0.23 -3.17 1.05
C LEU A 85 0.31 -2.34 2.22
N HIS A 86 0.09 -2.84 3.44
CA HIS A 86 0.56 -2.26 4.70
C HIS A 86 1.04 -3.34 5.67
N VAL A 87 1.65 -4.41 5.14
CA VAL A 87 2.21 -5.53 5.90
C VAL A 87 3.73 -5.52 5.88
N PRO A 88 4.41 -6.01 6.92
CA PRO A 88 5.86 -6.22 6.88
C PRO A 88 6.20 -7.47 6.07
N VAL A 89 7.45 -7.59 5.64
CA VAL A 89 8.00 -8.84 5.10
C VAL A 89 8.24 -9.83 6.24
N THR A 90 7.70 -11.02 6.09
CA THR A 90 7.91 -12.21 6.95
C THR A 90 7.96 -13.44 6.05
N GLU A 91 8.27 -14.61 6.61
CA GLU A 91 8.19 -15.88 5.86
C GLU A 91 6.79 -16.11 5.25
N GLU A 92 5.72 -15.64 5.93
CA GLU A 92 4.34 -15.84 5.49
C GLU A 92 3.87 -14.79 4.47
N THR A 93 4.53 -13.63 4.40
CA THR A 93 4.12 -12.52 3.53
C THR A 93 5.05 -12.32 2.34
N THR A 94 6.24 -12.92 2.33
CA THR A 94 7.13 -12.91 1.17
C THR A 94 6.44 -13.58 -0.02
N GLY A 95 6.35 -12.86 -1.14
CA GLY A 95 5.69 -13.32 -2.37
C GLY A 95 4.19 -13.57 -2.22
N MET A 96 3.54 -12.99 -1.20
CA MET A 96 2.11 -13.22 -0.96
C MET A 96 1.19 -12.72 -2.07
N CYS A 97 1.67 -11.73 -2.85
CA CYS A 97 0.96 -11.24 -4.01
C CYS A 97 1.43 -12.01 -5.26
N ASP A 98 1.07 -13.28 -5.32
CA ASP A 98 1.37 -14.23 -6.38
C ASP A 98 0.25 -14.30 -7.43
N HIS A 99 0.36 -15.26 -8.36
CA HIS A 99 -0.66 -15.49 -9.41
C HIS A 99 -2.04 -15.80 -8.82
N GLU A 100 -2.13 -16.56 -7.72
CA GLU A 100 -3.41 -16.87 -7.07
C GLU A 100 -4.04 -15.64 -6.45
N PHE A 101 -3.23 -14.78 -5.81
CA PHE A 101 -3.67 -13.49 -5.27
C PHE A 101 -4.29 -12.63 -6.37
N PHE A 102 -3.56 -12.39 -7.47
CA PHE A 102 -4.05 -11.53 -8.54
C PHE A 102 -5.23 -12.14 -9.29
N ALA A 103 -5.30 -13.47 -9.44
CA ALA A 103 -6.45 -14.15 -10.04
C ALA A 103 -7.76 -13.96 -9.23
N LYS A 104 -7.66 -13.73 -7.93
CA LYS A 104 -8.81 -13.45 -7.05
C LYS A 104 -9.22 -11.98 -7.06
N CYS A 105 -8.37 -11.08 -7.56
CA CYS A 105 -8.66 -9.66 -7.60
C CYS A 105 -9.84 -9.37 -8.53
N ARG A 106 -10.62 -8.37 -8.14
CA ARG A 106 -11.66 -7.82 -9.01
C ARG A 106 -11.01 -7.29 -10.29
N LYS A 107 -11.53 -7.69 -11.45
CA LYS A 107 -11.02 -7.18 -12.74
C LYS A 107 -11.17 -5.66 -12.83
N GLY A 108 -10.13 -4.99 -13.26
CA GLY A 108 -10.09 -3.52 -13.35
C GLY A 108 -9.71 -2.84 -12.04
N SER A 109 -9.08 -3.55 -11.10
CA SER A 109 -8.60 -2.99 -9.84
C SER A 109 -7.28 -2.23 -10.00
N TYR A 110 -6.97 -1.40 -9.01
CA TYR A 110 -5.69 -0.73 -8.83
C TYR A 110 -4.90 -1.42 -7.71
N PHE A 111 -3.59 -1.49 -7.86
CA PHE A 111 -2.71 -2.10 -6.88
C PHE A 111 -1.65 -1.10 -6.39
N ILE A 112 -1.46 -0.98 -5.07
CA ILE A 112 -0.52 -0.03 -4.47
C ILE A 112 0.38 -0.77 -3.49
N ASN A 113 1.70 -0.67 -3.71
CA ASN A 113 2.70 -1.17 -2.78
C ASN A 113 3.65 -0.05 -2.34
N THR A 114 3.43 0.44 -1.13
CA THR A 114 4.33 1.35 -0.41
C THR A 114 4.95 0.67 0.82
N SER A 115 4.88 -0.66 0.86
CA SER A 115 5.44 -1.46 1.96
C SER A 115 6.82 -1.98 1.63
N ARG A 116 6.91 -3.12 0.91
CA ARG A 116 8.17 -3.74 0.49
C ARG A 116 7.97 -4.50 -0.82
N GLY A 117 9.00 -4.49 -1.69
CA GLY A 117 8.97 -5.19 -2.98
C GLY A 117 8.82 -6.69 -2.85
N GLU A 118 9.49 -7.29 -1.87
CA GLU A 118 9.51 -8.73 -1.60
C GLU A 118 8.13 -9.35 -1.29
N LEU A 119 7.11 -8.52 -1.11
CA LEU A 119 5.71 -8.97 -0.93
C LEU A 119 5.07 -9.42 -2.25
N VAL A 120 5.64 -9.02 -3.39
CA VAL A 120 5.03 -9.16 -4.72
C VAL A 120 5.88 -10.09 -5.58
N ASP A 121 5.23 -11.03 -6.24
CA ASP A 121 5.80 -11.74 -7.36
C ASP A 121 5.68 -10.85 -8.61
N ASP A 122 6.82 -10.41 -9.13
CA ASP A 122 6.89 -9.49 -10.26
C ASP A 122 6.26 -10.07 -11.53
N ASP A 123 6.43 -11.37 -11.79
CA ASP A 123 5.84 -12.02 -12.97
C ASP A 123 4.31 -12.11 -12.85
N ALA A 124 3.79 -12.38 -11.66
CA ALA A 124 2.36 -12.39 -11.37
C ALA A 124 1.74 -11.00 -11.52
N LEU A 125 2.42 -9.95 -11.05
CA LEU A 125 1.97 -8.57 -11.24
C LEU A 125 1.97 -8.18 -12.73
N ARG A 126 3.03 -8.56 -13.48
CA ARG A 126 3.10 -8.31 -14.92
C ARG A 126 1.90 -8.92 -15.63
N GLU A 127 1.63 -10.20 -15.41
CA GLU A 127 0.49 -10.89 -16.01
C GLU A 127 -0.84 -10.21 -15.67
N ALA A 128 -1.03 -9.80 -14.42
CA ALA A 128 -2.23 -9.10 -13.97
C ALA A 128 -2.43 -7.74 -14.65
N LEU A 129 -1.33 -7.01 -14.94
CA LEU A 129 -1.36 -5.76 -15.70
C LEU A 129 -1.64 -5.99 -17.18
N GLU A 130 -1.07 -7.04 -17.77
CA GLU A 130 -1.24 -7.37 -19.19
C GLU A 130 -2.67 -7.85 -19.48
N ASN A 131 -3.24 -8.70 -18.64
CA ASN A 131 -4.60 -9.22 -18.79
C ASN A 131 -5.71 -8.26 -18.30
N GLY A 132 -5.33 -7.12 -17.69
CA GLY A 132 -6.24 -6.09 -17.21
C GLY A 132 -7.00 -6.44 -15.93
N THR A 133 -6.56 -7.43 -15.17
CA THR A 133 -7.03 -7.65 -13.79
C THR A 133 -6.63 -6.46 -12.93
N ILE A 134 -5.36 -6.04 -13.04
CA ILE A 134 -4.87 -4.77 -12.49
C ILE A 134 -4.72 -3.79 -13.65
N VAL A 135 -5.37 -2.65 -13.56
CA VAL A 135 -5.31 -1.64 -14.63
C VAL A 135 -4.14 -0.68 -14.47
N MET A 136 -3.75 -0.39 -13.21
CA MET A 136 -2.55 0.38 -12.90
C MET A 136 -1.99 -0.06 -11.54
N ALA A 137 -0.67 0.03 -11.40
CA ALA A 137 0.02 -0.19 -10.13
C ALA A 137 0.80 1.06 -9.71
N GLY A 138 0.82 1.35 -8.40
CA GLY A 138 1.67 2.36 -7.77
C GLY A 138 2.70 1.66 -6.88
N LEU A 139 3.99 1.78 -7.19
CA LEU A 139 5.06 1.06 -6.52
C LEU A 139 6.10 2.07 -6.00
N ASP A 140 6.19 2.20 -4.67
CA ASP A 140 7.25 2.98 -4.01
C ASP A 140 8.45 2.09 -3.66
N THR A 141 8.25 0.78 -3.63
CA THR A 141 9.26 -0.24 -3.29
C THR A 141 9.27 -1.34 -4.33
N LEU A 142 10.45 -1.80 -4.69
CA LEU A 142 10.68 -2.92 -5.59
C LEU A 142 11.48 -4.02 -4.88
N ASP A 143 11.43 -5.23 -5.39
CA ASP A 143 12.29 -6.29 -4.87
C ASP A 143 13.77 -5.98 -5.18
N HIS A 144 14.67 -6.51 -4.38
CA HIS A 144 16.12 -6.33 -4.52
C HIS A 144 16.59 -4.86 -4.55
N GLU A 145 16.08 -4.02 -3.66
CA GLU A 145 16.62 -2.66 -3.48
C GLU A 145 18.05 -2.66 -2.89
N PRO A 146 18.95 -1.78 -3.37
CA PRO A 146 18.73 -0.73 -4.38
C PRO A 146 18.60 -1.30 -5.79
N VAL A 147 17.57 -0.83 -6.50
CA VAL A 147 17.24 -1.30 -7.85
C VAL A 147 18.39 -1.09 -8.83
N GLN A 148 18.84 -2.18 -9.44
CA GLN A 148 19.91 -2.18 -10.44
C GLN A 148 19.34 -1.99 -11.85
N LYS A 149 20.20 -1.54 -12.81
CA LYS A 149 19.79 -1.33 -14.20
C LYS A 149 19.26 -2.58 -14.92
N ASN A 150 19.58 -3.74 -14.41
CA ASN A 150 19.15 -5.04 -14.94
C ASN A 150 17.93 -5.61 -14.18
N HIS A 151 17.24 -4.82 -13.38
CA HIS A 151 16.02 -5.27 -12.70
C HIS A 151 15.00 -5.77 -13.73
N PRO A 152 14.40 -6.97 -13.56
CA PRO A 152 13.52 -7.60 -14.55
C PRO A 152 12.38 -6.68 -15.01
N MET A 153 11.75 -5.97 -14.08
CA MET A 153 10.65 -5.05 -14.34
C MET A 153 10.99 -3.91 -15.32
N LEU A 154 12.28 -3.48 -15.37
CA LEU A 154 12.75 -2.45 -16.30
C LEU A 154 12.82 -2.94 -17.75
N SER A 155 12.83 -4.27 -17.97
CA SER A 155 12.82 -4.90 -19.29
C SER A 155 11.42 -5.28 -19.79
N TRP A 156 10.38 -5.02 -19.01
CA TRP A 156 9.01 -5.30 -19.42
C TRP A 156 8.59 -4.49 -20.65
N PRO A 157 7.57 -4.96 -21.41
CA PRO A 157 7.02 -4.20 -22.51
C PRO A 157 6.62 -2.79 -22.10
N GLU A 158 6.83 -1.81 -22.99
CA GLU A 158 6.54 -0.40 -22.68
C GLU A 158 5.08 -0.19 -22.26
N GLU A 159 4.14 -0.85 -22.97
CA GLU A 159 2.71 -0.81 -22.64
C GLU A 159 2.40 -1.28 -21.21
N THR A 160 3.17 -2.23 -20.68
CA THR A 160 3.03 -2.71 -19.30
C THR A 160 3.62 -1.70 -18.32
N LYS A 161 4.80 -1.13 -18.64
CA LYS A 161 5.44 -0.12 -17.80
C LYS A 161 4.65 1.18 -17.70
N GLU A 162 3.94 1.59 -18.77
CA GLU A 162 3.05 2.76 -18.75
C GLU A 162 1.88 2.62 -17.77
N LYS A 163 1.56 1.39 -17.35
CA LYS A 163 0.56 1.12 -16.32
C LYS A 163 1.13 1.18 -14.88
N ILE A 164 2.40 1.51 -14.72
CA ILE A 164 3.05 1.56 -13.41
C ILE A 164 3.52 2.97 -13.09
N LEU A 165 3.11 3.46 -11.93
CA LEU A 165 3.67 4.66 -11.33
C LEU A 165 4.76 4.25 -10.34
N PHE A 166 6.02 4.57 -10.65
CA PHE A 166 7.14 4.33 -9.76
C PHE A 166 7.46 5.56 -8.92
N SER A 167 7.80 5.35 -7.65
CA SER A 167 8.51 6.32 -6.82
C SER A 167 9.70 5.64 -6.14
N PRO A 168 10.80 6.37 -5.84
CA PRO A 168 12.07 5.76 -5.45
C PRO A 168 12.17 5.53 -3.93
N HIS A 169 11.24 4.81 -3.33
CA HIS A 169 11.15 4.48 -1.90
C HIS A 169 11.21 5.73 -1.01
N ILE A 170 10.34 6.69 -1.31
CA ILE A 170 10.33 8.00 -0.64
C ILE A 170 9.11 8.25 0.25
N GLY A 171 8.20 7.29 0.38
CA GLY A 171 6.97 7.45 1.17
C GLY A 171 7.21 7.85 2.63
N GLY A 172 8.37 7.45 3.21
CA GLY A 172 8.78 7.83 4.57
C GLY A 172 9.82 8.96 4.64
N ILE A 173 10.38 9.42 3.51
CA ILE A 173 11.55 10.31 3.47
C ILE A 173 11.11 11.77 3.34
N THR A 174 10.66 12.37 4.44
CA THR A 174 10.37 13.81 4.49
C THR A 174 11.17 14.49 5.61
N GLY A 175 11.50 15.77 5.44
CA GLY A 175 12.16 16.54 6.50
C GLY A 175 11.36 16.55 7.80
N SER A 176 10.04 16.45 7.74
CA SER A 176 9.18 16.38 8.92
C SER A 176 9.19 15.00 9.57
N SER A 177 9.26 13.89 8.81
CA SER A 177 9.38 12.55 9.38
C SER A 177 10.70 12.37 10.11
N PHE A 178 11.80 12.84 9.55
CA PHE A 178 13.10 12.84 10.23
C PHE A 178 13.09 13.66 11.52
N ARG A 179 12.55 14.89 11.49
CA ARG A 179 12.45 15.71 12.72
C ARG A 179 11.65 15.01 13.81
N ARG A 180 10.50 14.42 13.48
CA ARG A 180 9.71 13.64 14.45
C ARG A 180 10.48 12.43 14.98
N GLY A 181 11.15 11.68 14.10
CA GLY A 181 11.96 10.52 14.50
C GLY A 181 13.08 10.92 15.46
N TYR A 182 13.83 11.96 15.15
CA TYR A 182 14.88 12.46 16.06
C TYR A 182 14.31 12.98 17.39
N ALA A 183 13.18 13.68 17.38
CA ALA A 183 12.55 14.14 18.61
C ALA A 183 12.13 12.96 19.51
N MET A 184 11.55 11.90 18.95
CA MET A 184 11.20 10.69 19.70
C MET A 184 12.44 9.98 20.29
N ILE A 185 13.51 9.86 19.50
CA ILE A 185 14.76 9.27 19.96
C ILE A 185 15.35 10.11 21.12
N TRP A 186 15.34 11.43 20.97
CA TRP A 186 15.86 12.33 22.00
C TRP A 186 15.06 12.27 23.30
N GLU A 187 13.74 12.26 23.21
CA GLU A 187 12.85 12.05 24.36
C GLU A 187 13.16 10.74 25.11
N ASP A 188 13.38 9.65 24.38
CA ASP A 188 13.73 8.37 24.98
C ASP A 188 15.13 8.40 25.65
N ILE A 189 16.12 9.08 25.04
CA ILE A 189 17.43 9.27 25.63
C ILE A 189 17.32 10.06 26.96
N GLU A 190 16.52 11.11 26.99
CA GLU A 190 16.30 11.91 28.20
C GLU A 190 15.61 11.08 29.30
N LYS A 191 14.59 10.26 28.96
CA LYS A 191 13.96 9.36 29.92
C LYS A 191 14.95 8.37 30.51
N ILE A 192 15.74 7.72 29.65
CA ILE A 192 16.78 6.76 30.10
C ILE A 192 17.81 7.46 31.02
N SER A 193 18.24 8.69 30.70
CA SER A 193 19.20 9.41 31.52
C SER A 193 18.68 9.75 32.92
N ARG A 194 17.34 9.82 33.07
CA ARG A 194 16.67 10.02 34.36
C ARG A 194 16.31 8.71 35.07
N GLY A 195 16.68 7.55 34.49
CA GLY A 195 16.30 6.23 35.03
C GLY A 195 14.86 5.86 34.75
N GLU A 196 14.18 6.56 33.84
CA GLU A 196 12.81 6.30 33.41
C GLU A 196 12.79 5.30 32.23
N ALA A 197 11.68 4.59 32.04
CA ALA A 197 11.50 3.69 30.90
C ALA A 197 11.28 4.51 29.61
N PRO A 198 11.96 4.16 28.49
CA PRO A 198 11.71 4.79 27.20
C PRO A 198 10.28 4.46 26.71
N GLY A 199 9.70 5.37 25.92
CA GLY A 199 8.33 5.23 25.40
C GLY A 199 8.20 4.36 24.15
N HIS A 200 9.29 4.21 23.38
CA HIS A 200 9.25 3.60 22.03
C HIS A 200 10.04 2.28 21.96
N ILE A 201 9.69 1.33 22.84
CA ILE A 201 10.38 0.03 22.92
C ILE A 201 9.73 -0.99 21.97
N VAL A 202 10.39 -1.32 20.85
CA VAL A 202 9.89 -2.30 19.87
C VAL A 202 10.16 -3.76 20.27
N ASN A 203 11.12 -4.02 21.16
CA ASN A 203 11.56 -5.37 21.57
C ASN A 203 11.32 -5.68 23.04
N GLN A 204 10.41 -4.97 23.71
CA GLN A 204 10.12 -5.13 25.15
C GLN A 204 9.83 -6.58 25.57
N LYS A 205 9.09 -7.34 24.74
CA LYS A 205 8.79 -8.75 24.99
C LYS A 205 10.05 -9.66 25.01
N LYS A 206 11.13 -9.27 24.33
CA LYS A 206 12.40 -10.00 24.35
C LYS A 206 13.23 -9.65 25.59
N LEU A 207 13.13 -8.42 26.08
CA LEU A 207 13.87 -7.96 27.26
C LEU A 207 13.32 -8.56 28.56
N ASN A 208 12.02 -8.81 28.63
CA ASN A 208 11.37 -9.41 29.81
C ASN A 208 11.52 -10.95 29.90
N ARG A 209 12.25 -11.58 28.97
CA ARG A 209 12.53 -13.05 28.94
C ARG A 209 13.90 -13.44 29.48
N LYS A 210 14.61 -12.55 30.17
CA LYS A 210 15.88 -12.85 30.86
C LYS A 210 15.68 -12.96 32.37
#